data_a1ce7315beba68dbd44025a3a69f8248
#
_entry.id   a1ce7315beba68dbd44025a3a69f8248
#
_cell.length_a   1.000
_cell.length_b   1.000
_cell.length_c   1.000
_cell.angle_alpha   90.00
_cell.angle_beta   90.00
_cell.angle_gamma   90.00
#
_symmetry.space_group_name_H-M   'P 1'
#
loop_
_entity.id
_entity.type
_entity.pdbx_description
1 polymer ?
#
loop_
_entity_poly.entity_id
_entity_poly.type
_entity_poly.pdbx_seq_one_letter_code
_entity_poly.pdbx_strand_id
1 'polypeptide(L)'
;MNELHQTVIDISIETGPILLLTLLAIIVSRTLVFRSLMAFANTSDSKHDDAFVISLKKPLTLIPLGIGMYAFIEALPLSDTYAEYGSLLVQTYFYLAVFWSIADSVEPLRDFVGEKYDFLSTTLRAWIFRAIKFVAYLIGIVSVLELWGIDAASIIAGLGLFSVALALGAQNFFKNLIGGLLIICLLYTSPSPRDPHL
;
A
#
# COMPACT_ATOMS: atom_id res chain seq x y z
N MET A 1 21.82 31.19 -32.05
CA MET A 1 22.71 30.22 -31.37
C MET A 1 23.08 30.69 -29.98
N ASN A 2 23.35 31.99 -29.75
CA ASN A 2 23.68 32.54 -28.41
C ASN A 2 22.50 32.53 -27.42
N GLU A 3 21.28 32.78 -27.87
CA GLU A 3 20.10 32.77 -26.98
C GLU A 3 19.78 31.37 -26.45
N LEU A 4 19.85 30.35 -27.30
CA LEU A 4 19.69 28.96 -26.88
C LEU A 4 20.76 28.52 -25.86
N HIS A 5 21.99 29.01 -26.04
CA HIS A 5 23.09 28.68 -25.12
C HIS A 5 22.90 29.35 -23.75
N GLN A 6 22.42 30.61 -23.73
CA GLN A 6 22.11 31.32 -22.50
C GLN A 6 20.94 30.67 -21.77
N THR A 7 19.86 30.33 -22.46
CA THR A 7 18.68 29.65 -21.88
C THR A 7 19.07 28.31 -21.25
N VAL A 8 19.93 27.50 -21.90
CA VAL A 8 20.42 26.23 -21.35
C VAL A 8 21.29 26.45 -20.09
N ILE A 9 22.11 27.52 -20.09
CA ILE A 9 22.94 27.84 -18.93
C ILE A 9 22.06 28.29 -17.75
N ASP A 10 21.09 29.15 -17.98
CA ASP A 10 20.17 29.63 -16.96
C ASP A 10 19.34 28.49 -16.34
N ILE A 11 18.78 27.61 -17.17
CA ILE A 11 18.09 26.39 -16.72
C ILE A 11 19.03 25.50 -15.90
N SER A 12 20.27 25.33 -16.35
CA SER A 12 21.25 24.47 -15.63
C SER A 12 21.65 25.07 -14.27
N ILE A 13 21.70 26.39 -14.15
CA ILE A 13 22.02 27.09 -12.89
C ILE A 13 20.85 26.94 -11.89
N GLU A 14 19.61 27.03 -12.36
CA GLU A 14 18.42 26.88 -11.50
C GLU A 14 18.14 25.44 -11.11
N THR A 15 18.24 24.51 -12.06
CA THR A 15 17.90 23.09 -11.84
C THR A 15 19.04 22.28 -11.20
N GLY A 16 20.29 22.67 -11.45
CA GLY A 16 21.47 21.98 -10.91
C GLY A 16 21.48 21.86 -9.38
N PRO A 17 21.29 22.95 -8.62
CA PRO A 17 21.20 22.90 -7.16
C PRO A 17 20.04 22.02 -6.65
N ILE A 18 18.89 22.03 -7.33
CA ILE A 18 17.72 21.23 -6.97
C ILE A 18 18.03 19.74 -7.10
N LEU A 19 18.67 19.34 -8.20
CA LEU A 19 19.10 17.96 -8.41
C LEU A 19 20.11 17.51 -7.35
N LEU A 20 21.10 18.36 -7.04
CA LEU A 20 22.08 18.07 -5.99
C LEU A 20 21.43 17.97 -4.60
N LEU A 21 20.53 18.89 -4.25
CA LEU A 21 19.79 18.84 -3.00
C LEU A 21 18.89 17.62 -2.90
N THR A 22 18.23 17.24 -3.99
CA THR A 22 17.41 16.04 -4.05
C THR A 22 18.24 14.78 -3.82
N LEU A 23 19.38 14.68 -4.47
CA LEU A 23 20.28 13.54 -4.35
C LEU A 23 20.86 13.46 -2.93
N LEU A 24 21.23 14.59 -2.35
CA LEU A 24 21.67 14.68 -0.96
C LEU A 24 20.55 14.33 0.01
N ALA A 25 19.33 14.80 -0.23
CA ALA A 25 18.15 14.45 0.57
C ALA A 25 17.83 12.95 0.52
N ILE A 26 17.96 12.29 -0.62
CA ILE A 26 17.81 10.84 -0.77
C ILE A 26 18.87 10.09 0.05
N ILE A 27 20.13 10.51 -0.03
CA ILE A 27 21.23 9.88 0.72
C ILE A 27 21.02 10.07 2.23
N VAL A 28 20.69 11.30 2.65
CA VAL A 28 20.46 11.64 4.06
C VAL A 28 19.24 10.91 4.60
N SER A 29 18.11 10.91 3.87
CA SER A 29 16.90 10.19 4.28
C SER A 29 17.16 8.70 4.41
N ARG A 30 17.85 8.09 3.45
CA ARG A 30 18.22 6.68 3.49
C ARG A 30 19.08 6.35 4.73
N THR A 31 19.99 7.24 5.08
CA THR A 31 20.90 7.05 6.23
C THR A 31 20.19 7.33 7.56
N LEU A 32 19.43 8.42 7.65
CA LEU A 32 18.68 8.80 8.85
C LEU A 32 17.56 7.81 9.12
N VAL A 33 16.74 7.48 8.11
CA VAL A 33 15.66 6.51 8.23
C VAL A 33 16.22 5.16 8.65
N PHE A 34 17.32 4.71 8.05
CA PHE A 34 17.96 3.47 8.44
C PHE A 34 18.43 3.50 9.90
N ARG A 35 19.09 4.58 10.33
CA ARG A 35 19.57 4.71 11.72
C ARG A 35 18.44 4.80 12.72
N SER A 36 17.42 5.61 12.44
CA SER A 36 16.25 5.78 13.32
C SER A 36 15.46 4.49 13.46
N LEU A 37 15.25 3.79 12.35
CA LEU A 37 14.54 2.53 12.33
C LEU A 37 15.33 1.42 13.04
N MET A 38 16.63 1.34 12.85
CA MET A 38 17.48 0.40 13.58
C MET A 38 17.59 0.73 15.06
N ALA A 39 17.60 2.00 15.44
CA ALA A 39 17.58 2.40 16.84
C ALA A 39 16.26 1.99 17.50
N PHE A 40 15.14 2.09 16.81
CA PHE A 40 13.83 1.67 17.29
C PHE A 40 13.74 0.13 17.37
N ALA A 41 14.19 -0.58 16.35
CA ALA A 41 14.24 -2.03 16.29
C ALA A 41 15.10 -2.62 17.43
N ASN A 42 16.26 -2.04 17.69
CA ASN A 42 17.14 -2.48 18.78
C ASN A 42 16.57 -2.23 20.20
N THR A 43 15.51 -1.45 20.33
CA THR A 43 14.84 -1.16 21.61
C THR A 43 13.66 -2.12 21.85
N SER A 44 13.22 -2.85 20.82
CA SER A 44 12.13 -3.82 20.89
C SER A 44 12.68 -5.24 20.85
N ASP A 45 12.26 -6.08 21.80
CA ASP A 45 12.61 -7.51 21.85
C ASP A 45 11.82 -8.38 20.86
N SER A 46 11.00 -7.75 19.97
CA SER A 46 10.10 -8.45 19.06
C SER A 46 10.64 -8.46 17.62
N LYS A 47 10.88 -9.66 17.08
CA LYS A 47 11.27 -9.85 15.66
C LYS A 47 10.25 -9.28 14.66
N HIS A 48 8.99 -9.06 15.07
CA HIS A 48 7.94 -8.54 14.23
C HIS A 48 8.03 -7.04 14.02
N ASP A 49 8.49 -6.32 15.06
CA ASP A 49 8.72 -4.87 14.96
C ASP A 49 9.82 -4.60 13.94
N ASP A 50 10.86 -5.44 13.89
CA ASP A 50 11.92 -5.36 12.88
C ASP A 50 11.39 -5.52 11.45
N ALA A 51 10.52 -6.50 11.20
CA ALA A 51 9.95 -6.75 9.88
C ALA A 51 9.04 -5.61 9.42
N PHE A 52 8.23 -5.05 10.34
CA PHE A 52 7.37 -3.91 10.06
C PHE A 52 8.19 -2.64 9.78
N VAL A 53 9.21 -2.38 10.58
CA VAL A 53 10.16 -1.29 10.42
C VAL A 53 10.89 -1.37 9.07
N ILE A 54 11.32 -2.57 8.67
CA ILE A 54 11.98 -2.80 7.37
C ILE A 54 11.03 -2.54 6.20
N SER A 55 9.74 -2.90 6.31
CA SER A 55 8.76 -2.64 5.25
C SER A 55 8.50 -1.15 5.03
N LEU A 56 8.50 -0.35 6.10
CA LEU A 56 8.36 1.11 6.04
C LEU A 56 9.59 1.83 5.46
N LYS A 57 10.76 1.19 5.46
CA LYS A 57 11.99 1.78 4.95
C LYS A 57 11.90 2.18 3.47
N LYS A 58 11.34 1.30 2.64
CA LYS A 58 11.20 1.55 1.19
C LYS A 58 10.36 2.79 0.90
N PRO A 59 9.11 2.91 1.41
CA PRO A 59 8.28 4.08 1.14
C PRO A 59 8.89 5.38 1.68
N LEU A 60 9.48 5.37 2.86
CA LEU A 60 10.11 6.56 3.44
C LEU A 60 11.31 7.06 2.62
N THR A 61 12.03 6.18 1.93
CA THR A 61 13.12 6.57 1.02
C THR A 61 12.63 7.11 -0.32
N LEU A 62 11.36 6.89 -0.69
CA LEU A 62 10.77 7.40 -1.92
C LEU A 62 10.26 8.86 -1.77
N ILE A 63 9.93 9.29 -0.56
CA ILE A 63 9.41 10.65 -0.31
C ILE A 63 10.34 11.75 -0.81
N PRO A 64 11.65 11.77 -0.51
CA PRO A 64 12.54 12.81 -0.99
C PRO A 64 12.66 12.86 -2.51
N LEU A 65 12.57 11.71 -3.18
CA LEU A 65 12.57 11.64 -4.63
C LEU A 65 11.34 12.34 -5.22
N GLY A 66 10.16 12.10 -4.64
CA GLY A 66 8.93 12.77 -5.07
C GLY A 66 8.96 14.28 -4.85
N ILE A 67 9.47 14.72 -3.68
CA ILE A 67 9.64 16.15 -3.39
C ILE A 67 10.62 16.79 -4.37
N GLY A 68 11.73 16.12 -4.68
CA GLY A 68 12.71 16.61 -5.64
C GLY A 68 12.17 16.67 -7.07
N MET A 69 11.37 15.68 -7.48
CA MET A 69 10.69 15.72 -8.78
C MET A 69 9.71 16.90 -8.87
N TYR A 70 8.97 17.17 -7.79
CA TYR A 70 8.07 18.31 -7.73
C TYR A 70 8.83 19.62 -7.87
N ALA A 71 9.85 19.83 -7.05
CA ALA A 71 10.68 21.02 -7.09
C ALA A 71 11.40 21.21 -8.44
N PHE A 72 11.81 20.11 -9.08
CA PHE A 72 12.44 20.15 -10.40
C PHE A 72 11.46 20.61 -11.49
N ILE A 73 10.21 20.11 -11.46
CA ILE A 73 9.19 20.51 -12.44
C ILE A 73 8.83 21.99 -12.27
N GLU A 74 8.72 22.46 -11.01
CA GLU A 74 8.40 23.87 -10.71
C GLU A 74 9.51 24.83 -11.12
N ALA A 75 10.79 24.40 -11.08
CA ALA A 75 11.93 25.20 -11.49
C ALA A 75 12.12 25.26 -13.03
N LEU A 76 11.46 24.39 -13.79
CA LEU A 76 11.56 24.43 -15.24
C LEU A 76 10.61 25.49 -15.82
N PRO A 77 11.06 26.32 -16.78
CA PRO A 77 10.22 27.29 -17.47
C PRO A 77 9.30 26.58 -18.48
N LEU A 78 8.37 25.77 -17.94
CA LEU A 78 7.40 25.01 -18.74
C LEU A 78 6.19 25.88 -19.04
N SER A 79 5.53 25.63 -20.19
CA SER A 79 4.20 26.18 -20.42
C SER A 79 3.20 25.53 -19.46
N ASP A 80 2.11 26.24 -19.14
CA ASP A 80 1.07 25.83 -18.19
C ASP A 80 0.61 24.38 -18.41
N THR A 81 0.45 23.97 -19.68
CA THR A 81 0.06 22.60 -20.03
C THR A 81 1.08 21.54 -19.61
N TYR A 82 2.38 21.80 -19.85
CA TYR A 82 3.42 20.84 -19.46
C TYR A 82 3.66 20.83 -17.94
N ALA A 83 3.49 21.96 -17.28
CA ALA A 83 3.55 22.04 -15.82
C ALA A 83 2.41 21.24 -15.16
N GLU A 84 1.21 21.30 -15.75
CA GLU A 84 0.06 20.50 -15.31
C GLU A 84 0.32 19.00 -15.44
N TYR A 85 0.76 18.52 -16.60
CA TYR A 85 1.13 17.11 -16.78
C TYR A 85 2.29 16.69 -15.85
N GLY A 86 3.25 17.56 -15.65
CA GLY A 86 4.35 17.32 -14.71
C GLY A 86 3.86 17.13 -13.28
N SER A 87 2.96 17.99 -12.83
CA SER A 87 2.35 17.88 -11.50
C SER A 87 1.52 16.59 -11.35
N LEU A 88 0.77 16.20 -12.37
CA LEU A 88 0.03 14.93 -12.42
C LEU A 88 0.95 13.71 -12.30
N LEU A 89 2.10 13.74 -12.98
CA LEU A 89 3.10 12.66 -12.85
C LEU A 89 3.65 12.55 -11.44
N VAL A 90 3.96 13.65 -10.78
CA VAL A 90 4.43 13.64 -9.39
C VAL A 90 3.34 13.14 -8.44
N GLN A 91 2.10 13.59 -8.63
CA GLN A 91 0.97 13.10 -7.84
C GLN A 91 0.78 11.59 -8.04
N THR A 92 0.82 11.11 -9.29
CA THR A 92 0.78 9.68 -9.62
C THR A 92 1.87 8.90 -8.89
N TYR A 93 3.10 9.41 -8.88
CA TYR A 93 4.20 8.81 -8.13
C TYR A 93 3.90 8.68 -6.64
N PHE A 94 3.37 9.74 -6.00
CA PHE A 94 3.01 9.69 -4.58
C PHE A 94 1.88 8.69 -4.30
N TYR A 95 0.82 8.66 -5.13
CA TYR A 95 -0.25 7.67 -4.98
C TYR A 95 0.29 6.24 -5.07
N LEU A 96 1.09 5.95 -6.10
CA LEU A 96 1.70 4.64 -6.27
C LEU A 96 2.64 4.28 -5.09
N ALA A 97 3.43 5.22 -4.61
CA ALA A 97 4.32 5.00 -3.47
C ALA A 97 3.55 4.69 -2.18
N VAL A 98 2.44 5.39 -1.92
CA VAL A 98 1.59 5.16 -0.74
C VAL A 98 0.91 3.78 -0.81
N PHE A 99 0.24 3.47 -1.92
CA PHE A 99 -0.47 2.19 -2.04
C PHE A 99 0.47 0.99 -2.11
N TRP A 100 1.64 1.15 -2.76
CA TRP A 100 2.68 0.13 -2.70
C TRP A 100 3.19 -0.08 -1.27
N SER A 101 3.39 0.99 -0.51
CA SER A 101 3.77 0.94 0.90
C SER A 101 2.75 0.17 1.75
N ILE A 102 1.46 0.46 1.56
CA ILE A 102 0.37 -0.25 2.24
C ILE A 102 0.42 -1.74 1.87
N ALA A 103 0.54 -2.06 0.58
CA ALA A 103 0.59 -3.44 0.12
C ALA A 103 1.83 -4.20 0.63
N ASP A 104 2.99 -3.55 0.73
CA ASP A 104 4.23 -4.16 1.25
C ASP A 104 4.16 -4.40 2.76
N SER A 105 3.43 -3.55 3.51
CA SER A 105 3.20 -3.70 4.95
C SER A 105 2.29 -4.89 5.31
N VAL A 106 1.60 -5.47 4.34
CA VAL A 106 0.73 -6.64 4.54
C VAL A 106 1.54 -7.91 4.89
N GLU A 107 2.76 -8.05 4.39
CA GLU A 107 3.59 -9.25 4.64
C GLU A 107 4.03 -9.36 6.10
N PRO A 108 4.63 -8.33 6.72
CA PRO A 108 4.95 -8.37 8.15
C PRO A 108 3.72 -8.61 9.04
N LEU A 109 2.57 -8.02 8.65
CA LEU A 109 1.32 -8.23 9.37
C LEU A 109 0.85 -9.69 9.31
N ARG A 110 1.02 -10.35 8.16
CA ARG A 110 0.74 -11.79 8.00
C ARG A 110 1.57 -12.63 8.97
N ASP A 111 2.85 -12.33 9.10
CA ASP A 111 3.78 -13.09 9.92
C ASP A 111 3.48 -12.88 11.40
N PHE A 112 3.17 -11.65 11.82
CA PHE A 112 2.70 -11.32 13.16
C PHE A 112 1.42 -12.06 13.56
N VAL A 113 0.41 -12.05 12.67
CA VAL A 113 -0.85 -12.78 12.89
C VAL A 113 -0.58 -14.30 12.96
N GLY A 114 0.40 -14.77 12.19
CA GLY A 114 0.76 -16.18 12.14
C GLY A 114 1.34 -16.74 13.43
N GLU A 115 2.13 -15.96 14.16
CA GLU A 115 2.67 -16.38 15.46
C GLU A 115 1.62 -16.32 16.57
N LYS A 116 0.74 -15.31 16.52
CA LYS A 116 -0.24 -15.09 17.59
C LYS A 116 -1.48 -15.98 17.49
N TYR A 117 -1.85 -16.41 16.28
CA TYR A 117 -3.09 -17.15 16.02
C TYR A 117 -2.81 -18.40 15.20
N ASP A 118 -2.54 -19.49 15.88
CA ASP A 118 -2.19 -20.80 15.28
C ASP A 118 -3.41 -21.58 14.75
N PHE A 119 -4.65 -21.10 15.00
CA PHE A 119 -5.88 -21.77 14.56
C PHE A 119 -6.14 -21.64 13.04
N LEU A 120 -5.49 -20.68 12.35
CA LEU A 120 -5.61 -20.51 10.91
C LEU A 120 -4.54 -21.32 10.18
N SER A 121 -4.95 -22.20 9.28
CA SER A 121 -4.02 -22.91 8.43
C SER A 121 -3.14 -21.91 7.65
N THR A 122 -1.87 -22.25 7.46
CA THR A 122 -0.90 -21.43 6.72
C THR A 122 -1.39 -21.05 5.33
N THR A 123 -2.10 -21.96 4.68
CA THR A 123 -2.69 -21.77 3.35
C THR A 123 -3.81 -20.72 3.37
N LEU A 124 -4.75 -20.84 4.31
CA LEU A 124 -5.87 -19.90 4.42
C LEU A 124 -5.36 -18.47 4.73
N ARG A 125 -4.42 -18.37 5.65
CA ARG A 125 -3.76 -17.11 5.97
C ARG A 125 -3.10 -16.47 4.75
N ALA A 126 -2.34 -17.25 3.97
CA ALA A 126 -1.71 -16.76 2.75
C ALA A 126 -2.73 -16.23 1.73
N TRP A 127 -3.87 -16.88 1.59
CA TRP A 127 -4.94 -16.43 0.68
C TRP A 127 -5.58 -15.12 1.16
N ILE A 128 -5.89 -14.99 2.46
CA ILE A 128 -6.47 -13.76 3.03
C ILE A 128 -5.54 -12.57 2.79
N PHE A 129 -4.26 -12.72 3.12
CA PHE A 129 -3.31 -11.61 2.96
C PHE A 129 -3.02 -11.26 1.50
N ARG A 130 -3.05 -12.23 0.58
CA ARG A 130 -3.03 -11.94 -0.87
C ARG A 130 -4.26 -11.16 -1.32
N ALA A 131 -5.44 -11.49 -0.84
CA ALA A 131 -6.66 -10.76 -1.15
C ALA A 131 -6.59 -9.32 -0.65
N ILE A 132 -6.10 -9.09 0.57
CA ILE A 132 -5.89 -7.74 1.12
C ILE A 132 -4.90 -6.95 0.25
N LYS A 133 -3.77 -7.56 -0.12
CA LYS A 133 -2.76 -6.94 -0.99
C LYS A 133 -3.33 -6.59 -2.37
N PHE A 134 -4.13 -7.49 -2.93
CA PHE A 134 -4.82 -7.27 -4.21
C PHE A 134 -5.78 -6.07 -4.12
N VAL A 135 -6.58 -5.99 -3.06
CA VAL A 135 -7.50 -4.86 -2.84
C VAL A 135 -6.73 -3.55 -2.69
N ALA A 136 -5.62 -3.54 -1.96
CA ALA A 136 -4.77 -2.34 -1.82
C ALA A 136 -4.25 -1.85 -3.18
N TYR A 137 -3.75 -2.74 -4.03
CA TYR A 137 -3.32 -2.37 -5.39
C TYR A 137 -4.46 -1.89 -6.26
N LEU A 138 -5.63 -2.52 -6.16
CA LEU A 138 -6.81 -2.15 -6.93
C LEU A 138 -7.27 -0.73 -6.56
N ILE A 139 -7.34 -0.41 -5.27
CA ILE A 139 -7.66 0.95 -4.80
C ILE A 139 -6.61 1.95 -5.32
N GLY A 140 -5.33 1.60 -5.26
CA GLY A 140 -4.25 2.45 -5.77
C GLY A 140 -4.38 2.75 -7.26
N ILE A 141 -4.69 1.75 -8.06
CA ILE A 141 -4.91 1.91 -9.51
C ILE A 141 -6.12 2.80 -9.77
N VAL A 142 -7.25 2.55 -9.10
CA VAL A 142 -8.47 3.35 -9.24
C VAL A 142 -8.21 4.81 -8.87
N SER A 143 -7.48 5.06 -7.77
CA SER A 143 -7.12 6.42 -7.34
C SER A 143 -6.23 7.14 -8.37
N VAL A 144 -5.31 6.44 -9.02
CA VAL A 144 -4.49 7.00 -10.09
C VAL A 144 -5.35 7.31 -11.33
N LEU A 145 -6.27 6.44 -11.71
CA LEU A 145 -7.17 6.68 -12.83
C LEU A 145 -8.04 7.92 -12.62
N GLU A 146 -8.57 8.09 -11.39
CA GLU A 146 -9.34 9.28 -11.02
C GLU A 146 -8.51 10.57 -11.11
N LEU A 147 -7.24 10.52 -10.70
CA LEU A 147 -6.30 11.63 -10.84
C LEU A 147 -6.13 12.07 -12.32
N TRP A 148 -6.16 11.12 -13.24
CA TRP A 148 -6.07 11.37 -14.70
C TRP A 148 -7.41 11.72 -15.34
N GLY A 149 -8.46 11.97 -14.54
CA GLY A 149 -9.79 12.36 -15.01
C GLY A 149 -10.63 11.19 -15.54
N ILE A 150 -10.21 9.95 -15.30
CA ILE A 150 -11.01 8.77 -15.65
C ILE A 150 -12.02 8.51 -14.53
N ASP A 151 -13.29 8.38 -14.89
CA ASP A 151 -14.38 8.18 -13.92
C ASP A 151 -14.21 6.86 -13.15
N ALA A 152 -13.69 7.00 -11.93
CA ALA A 152 -13.49 5.88 -11.01
C ALA A 152 -14.81 5.30 -10.48
N ALA A 153 -15.88 6.11 -10.43
CA ALA A 153 -17.19 5.67 -9.95
C ALA A 153 -17.76 4.55 -10.81
N SER A 154 -17.60 4.62 -12.13
CA SER A 154 -18.02 3.58 -13.07
C SER A 154 -17.30 2.25 -12.82
N ILE A 155 -15.99 2.32 -12.52
CA ILE A 155 -15.17 1.13 -12.20
C ILE A 155 -15.63 0.51 -10.88
N ILE A 156 -15.82 1.33 -9.85
CA ILE A 156 -16.28 0.89 -8.52
C ILE A 156 -17.68 0.28 -8.62
N ALA A 157 -18.59 0.89 -9.38
CA ALA A 157 -19.93 0.37 -9.61
C ALA A 157 -19.89 -1.01 -10.30
N GLY A 158 -19.06 -1.17 -11.32
CA GLY A 158 -18.86 -2.46 -12.00
C GLY A 158 -18.32 -3.55 -11.07
N LEU A 159 -17.33 -3.22 -10.23
CA LEU A 159 -16.80 -4.11 -9.21
C LEU A 159 -17.83 -4.46 -8.15
N GLY A 160 -18.68 -3.49 -7.76
CA GLY A 160 -19.80 -3.71 -6.84
C GLY A 160 -20.79 -4.71 -7.40
N LEU A 161 -21.20 -4.55 -8.67
CA LEU A 161 -22.10 -5.48 -9.33
C LEU A 161 -21.49 -6.89 -9.45
N PHE A 162 -20.20 -6.98 -9.80
CA PHE A 162 -19.48 -8.25 -9.83
C PHE A 162 -19.44 -8.91 -8.46
N SER A 163 -19.22 -8.13 -7.39
CA SER A 163 -19.21 -8.63 -6.01
C SER A 163 -20.56 -9.20 -5.59
N VAL A 164 -21.66 -8.56 -5.99
CA VAL A 164 -23.03 -9.08 -5.78
C VAL A 164 -23.24 -10.39 -6.51
N ALA A 165 -22.85 -10.48 -7.79
CA ALA A 165 -22.95 -11.70 -8.56
C ALA A 165 -22.15 -12.85 -7.93
N LEU A 166 -20.93 -12.56 -7.45
CA LEU A 166 -20.10 -13.54 -6.75
C LEU A 166 -20.74 -14.01 -5.44
N ALA A 167 -21.31 -13.07 -4.66
CA ALA A 167 -22.00 -13.39 -3.40
C ALA A 167 -23.22 -14.29 -3.62
N LEU A 168 -24.01 -14.02 -4.66
CA LEU A 168 -25.15 -14.88 -5.05
C LEU A 168 -24.67 -16.26 -5.49
N GLY A 169 -23.59 -16.34 -6.27
CA GLY A 169 -23.02 -17.64 -6.67
C GLY A 169 -22.48 -18.45 -5.48
N ALA A 170 -21.93 -17.78 -4.46
CA ALA A 170 -21.41 -18.42 -3.26
C ALA A 170 -22.46 -18.66 -2.15
N GLN A 171 -23.72 -18.24 -2.35
CA GLN A 171 -24.76 -18.28 -1.32
C GLN A 171 -24.96 -19.68 -0.70
N ASN A 172 -25.00 -20.72 -1.50
CA ASN A 172 -25.18 -22.09 -1.01
C ASN A 172 -23.97 -22.58 -0.20
N PHE A 173 -22.78 -22.18 -0.59
CA PHE A 173 -21.56 -22.48 0.19
C PHE A 173 -21.66 -21.87 1.60
N PHE A 174 -22.01 -20.58 1.71
CA PHE A 174 -22.16 -19.93 3.01
C PHE A 174 -23.28 -20.51 3.86
N LYS A 175 -24.43 -20.87 3.26
CA LYS A 175 -25.52 -21.54 3.97
C LYS A 175 -25.05 -22.86 4.60
N ASN A 176 -24.34 -23.68 3.85
CA ASN A 176 -23.85 -24.97 4.31
C ASN A 176 -22.75 -24.78 5.39
N LEU A 177 -21.87 -23.81 5.23
CA LEU A 177 -20.84 -23.48 6.21
C LEU A 177 -21.45 -23.06 7.56
N ILE A 178 -22.41 -22.13 7.53
CA ILE A 178 -23.10 -21.65 8.73
C ILE A 178 -23.93 -22.76 9.35
N GLY A 179 -24.62 -23.56 8.54
CA GLY A 179 -25.40 -24.74 9.01
C GLY A 179 -24.49 -25.73 9.73
N GLY A 180 -23.35 -26.07 9.18
CA GLY A 180 -22.38 -26.94 9.82
C GLY A 180 -21.84 -26.39 11.13
N LEU A 181 -21.53 -25.08 11.18
CA LEU A 181 -21.09 -24.42 12.40
C LEU A 181 -22.15 -24.43 13.49
N LEU A 182 -23.41 -24.18 13.13
CA LEU A 182 -24.54 -24.23 14.08
C LEU A 182 -24.76 -25.64 14.63
N ILE A 183 -24.63 -26.67 13.82
CA ILE A 183 -24.74 -28.08 14.27
C ILE A 183 -23.64 -28.38 15.30
N ILE A 184 -22.39 -27.97 15.07
CA ILE A 184 -21.28 -28.17 16.01
C ILE A 184 -21.57 -27.42 17.33
N CYS A 185 -22.01 -26.16 17.26
CA CYS A 185 -22.36 -25.40 18.46
C CYS A 185 -23.52 -26.04 19.24
N LEU A 186 -24.56 -26.50 18.56
CA LEU A 186 -25.73 -27.13 19.19
C LEU A 186 -25.40 -28.50 19.81
N LEU A 187 -24.56 -29.31 19.15
CA LEU A 187 -24.08 -30.56 19.71
C LEU A 187 -23.28 -30.39 21.01
N TYR A 188 -22.53 -29.30 21.12
CA TYR A 188 -21.72 -29.01 22.32
C TYR A 188 -22.58 -28.47 23.49
N THR A 189 -23.71 -27.86 23.20
CA THR A 189 -24.62 -27.26 24.20
C THR A 189 -25.84 -28.11 24.50
N SER A 190 -26.10 -29.17 23.72
CA SER A 190 -27.22 -30.07 23.93
C SER A 190 -26.92 -31.08 25.06
N PRO A 191 -27.76 -31.19 26.11
CA PRO A 191 -27.58 -32.16 27.15
C PRO A 191 -27.73 -33.58 26.55
N SER A 192 -26.73 -34.42 26.79
CA SER A 192 -26.77 -35.82 26.35
C SER A 192 -27.86 -36.55 27.13
N PRO A 193 -28.70 -37.41 26.48
CA PRO A 193 -29.62 -38.30 27.21
C PRO A 193 -28.94 -39.27 28.15
N ARG A 194 -27.62 -39.38 28.13
CA ARG A 194 -26.78 -40.17 29.04
C ARG A 194 -26.19 -39.35 30.19
N ASP A 195 -26.54 -38.09 30.34
CA ASP A 195 -26.04 -37.26 31.44
C ASP A 195 -26.72 -37.74 32.72
N PRO A 196 -25.96 -38.26 33.74
CA PRO A 196 -26.51 -38.85 34.95
C PRO A 196 -27.16 -37.85 35.90
N HIS A 197 -27.15 -36.54 35.53
CA HIS A 197 -27.73 -35.46 36.33
C HIS A 197 -29.08 -34.96 35.84
N LEU A 198 -29.68 -35.64 34.84
CA LEU A 198 -31.05 -35.47 34.39
C LEU A 198 -31.85 -36.74 34.79
#